data_9b73e0e53d3e8a4ed7b1986029b3dfb6
#
_entry.id   9b73e0e53d3e8a4ed7b1986029b3dfb6
#
_cell.length_a   1.000
_cell.length_b   1.000
_cell.length_c   1.000
_cell.angle_alpha   90.00
_cell.angle_beta   90.00
_cell.angle_gamma   90.00
#
_symmetry.space_group_name_H-M   'P 1'
#
loop_
_entity.id
_entity.type
_entity.pdbx_description
1 polymer ?
#
loop_
_entity_poly.entity_id
_entity_poly.type
_entity_poly.pdbx_seq_one_letter_code
_entity_poly.pdbx_strand_id
1 'polypeptide(L)'
;LLFARFFPMPLSAPVPRKTSHIRRVTYQGYEREDGLWDMEAELHDSKAHDMPSFRHQGVRLAGDPIHHMWLRVTIDRQLVVHAIEAAMDAHPLQDCPQARPALQGMVGACMARGWRQAIAQHMGGVASCTHLRELLFNMATAAFQTLPAAFGGGDPDTPPRHLGQCTGWDFEGNGVKEYFPQFYGRGEANTQPSTPHNPTGKKSF
;
A
#
# COMPACT_ATOMS: atom_id res chain seq x y z
N LEU A 1 20.90 -23.13 16.35
CA LEU A 1 19.55 -23.69 16.32
C LEU A 1 18.57 -22.54 16.53
N LEU A 2 18.07 -21.94 15.41
CA LEU A 2 16.98 -20.97 15.47
C LEU A 2 15.71 -21.76 15.79
N PHE A 3 15.18 -21.58 16.98
CA PHE A 3 13.83 -22.01 17.31
C PHE A 3 12.85 -21.12 16.51
N ALA A 4 12.30 -21.66 15.43
CA ALA A 4 11.14 -21.07 14.79
C ALA A 4 10.03 -21.03 15.85
N ARG A 5 9.72 -19.84 16.37
CA ARG A 5 8.54 -19.63 17.22
C ARG A 5 7.31 -19.90 16.34
N PHE A 6 6.75 -21.08 16.50
CA PHE A 6 5.43 -21.40 15.97
C PHE A 6 4.41 -20.54 16.72
N PHE A 7 4.07 -19.37 16.17
CA PHE A 7 2.90 -18.65 16.63
C PHE A 7 1.68 -19.41 16.09
N PRO A 8 0.76 -19.86 16.93
CA PRO A 8 -0.48 -20.45 16.45
C PRO A 8 -1.19 -19.41 15.58
N MET A 9 -1.72 -19.85 14.44
CA MET A 9 -2.54 -19.00 13.58
C MET A 9 -3.72 -18.44 14.39
N PRO A 10 -3.91 -17.11 14.47
CA PRO A 10 -4.97 -16.51 15.28
C PRO A 10 -6.37 -16.68 14.67
N LEU A 11 -6.45 -17.25 13.47
CA LEU A 11 -7.69 -17.52 12.77
C LEU A 11 -8.23 -18.91 13.16
N SER A 12 -9.55 -19.10 13.01
CA SER A 12 -10.17 -20.40 13.20
C SER A 12 -9.55 -21.45 12.28
N ALA A 13 -9.62 -22.74 12.70
CA ALA A 13 -9.10 -23.84 11.90
C ALA A 13 -9.78 -23.86 10.52
N PRO A 14 -9.02 -23.89 9.43
CA PRO A 14 -9.61 -23.94 8.10
C PRO A 14 -10.15 -25.32 7.77
N VAL A 15 -11.12 -25.38 6.87
CA VAL A 15 -11.50 -26.64 6.22
C VAL A 15 -10.33 -27.20 5.41
N PRO A 16 -10.29 -28.51 5.10
CA PRO A 16 -9.26 -29.11 4.25
C PRO A 16 -9.11 -28.32 2.94
N ARG A 17 -7.89 -27.87 2.67
CA ARG A 17 -7.59 -27.02 1.52
C ARG A 17 -6.16 -27.22 1.05
N LYS A 18 -5.91 -26.89 -0.23
CA LYS A 18 -4.57 -26.84 -0.81
C LYS A 18 -4.23 -25.42 -1.24
N THR A 19 -2.96 -25.08 -1.15
CA THR A 19 -2.46 -23.79 -1.66
C THR A 19 -2.67 -23.71 -3.18
N SER A 20 -3.17 -22.59 -3.66
CA SER A 20 -3.38 -22.35 -5.09
C SER A 20 -2.48 -21.21 -5.62
N HIS A 21 -2.35 -20.13 -4.85
CA HIS A 21 -1.57 -18.94 -5.20
C HIS A 21 -0.94 -18.36 -3.95
N ILE A 22 0.27 -17.83 -4.09
CA ILE A 22 0.97 -17.13 -3.02
C ILE A 22 1.37 -15.76 -3.55
N ARG A 23 0.96 -14.70 -2.86
CA ARG A 23 1.48 -13.34 -3.05
C ARG A 23 2.09 -12.85 -1.74
N ARG A 24 3.32 -12.37 -1.84
CA ARG A 24 4.02 -11.69 -0.75
C ARG A 24 4.27 -10.27 -1.19
N VAL A 25 4.00 -9.33 -0.28
CA VAL A 25 4.31 -7.91 -0.45
C VAL A 25 5.01 -7.46 0.82
N THR A 26 6.16 -6.86 0.65
CA THR A 26 6.94 -6.28 1.76
C THR A 26 7.11 -4.79 1.51
N TYR A 27 7.11 -4.00 2.59
CA TYR A 27 7.44 -2.59 2.58
C TYR A 27 8.54 -2.35 3.60
N GLN A 28 9.55 -1.58 3.20
CA GLN A 28 10.67 -1.18 4.05
C GLN A 28 10.90 0.31 3.89
N GLY A 29 11.14 1.01 5.01
CA GLY A 29 11.47 2.43 5.02
C GLY A 29 12.90 2.63 5.48
N TYR A 30 13.62 3.53 4.82
CA TYR A 30 15.00 3.85 5.09
C TYR A 30 15.17 5.34 5.27
N GLU A 31 15.81 5.77 6.36
CA GLU A 31 16.28 7.13 6.52
C GLU A 31 17.60 7.30 5.79
N ARG A 32 17.71 8.35 4.98
CA ARG A 32 18.89 8.65 4.18
C ARG A 32 19.73 9.73 4.85
N GLU A 33 21.02 9.74 4.57
CA GLU A 33 21.97 10.74 5.10
C GLU A 33 21.71 12.16 4.58
N ASP A 34 21.01 12.29 3.42
CA ASP A 34 20.61 13.59 2.84
C ASP A 34 19.30 14.15 3.42
N GLY A 35 18.72 13.49 4.43
CA GLY A 35 17.51 13.93 5.11
C GLY A 35 16.21 13.58 4.40
N LEU A 36 16.25 12.75 3.36
CA LEU A 36 15.11 12.15 2.71
C LEU A 36 14.87 10.73 3.24
N TRP A 37 13.81 10.09 2.80
CA TRP A 37 13.48 8.69 3.10
C TRP A 37 13.21 7.93 1.81
N ASP A 38 13.75 6.71 1.72
CA ASP A 38 13.37 5.77 0.68
C ASP A 38 12.35 4.78 1.23
N MET A 39 11.24 4.68 0.54
CA MET A 39 10.25 3.64 0.75
C MET A 39 10.39 2.59 -0.33
N GLU A 40 10.75 1.38 0.05
CA GLU A 40 10.87 0.26 -0.88
C GLU A 40 9.71 -0.72 -0.72
N ALA A 41 9.24 -1.24 -1.83
CA ALA A 41 8.26 -2.31 -1.88
C ALA A 41 8.73 -3.42 -2.80
N GLU A 42 8.54 -4.66 -2.36
CA GLU A 42 8.71 -5.86 -3.15
C GLU A 42 7.38 -6.59 -3.25
N LEU A 43 7.03 -7.00 -4.47
CA LEU A 43 5.91 -7.90 -4.73
C LEU A 43 6.44 -9.15 -5.42
N HIS A 44 6.14 -10.30 -4.83
CA HIS A 44 6.43 -11.60 -5.41
C HIS A 44 5.18 -12.46 -5.38
N ASP A 45 4.74 -12.97 -6.53
CA ASP A 45 3.66 -13.95 -6.56
C ASP A 45 3.95 -15.15 -7.47
N SER A 46 3.39 -16.30 -7.10
CA SER A 46 3.55 -17.57 -7.80
C SER A 46 2.32 -18.45 -7.63
N LYS A 47 2.18 -19.45 -8.50
CA LYS A 47 1.20 -20.53 -8.35
C LYS A 47 1.82 -21.74 -7.65
N ALA A 48 1.00 -22.47 -6.91
CA ALA A 48 1.41 -23.73 -6.29
C ALA A 48 1.24 -24.95 -7.23
N HIS A 49 0.99 -24.72 -8.51
CA HIS A 49 0.84 -25.74 -9.55
C HIS A 49 1.36 -25.18 -10.88
N ASP A 50 1.71 -26.07 -11.79
CA ASP A 50 2.13 -25.72 -13.11
C ASP A 50 1.00 -25.03 -13.89
N MET A 51 1.35 -24.06 -14.75
CA MET A 51 0.38 -23.31 -15.56
C MET A 51 0.97 -22.96 -16.92
N PRO A 52 0.13 -22.73 -17.97
CA PRO A 52 0.62 -22.21 -19.23
C PRO A 52 1.36 -20.88 -19.06
N SER A 53 2.49 -20.71 -19.75
CA SER A 53 3.20 -19.44 -19.81
C SER A 53 2.63 -18.56 -20.93
N PHE A 54 2.27 -17.30 -20.61
CA PHE A 54 1.81 -16.34 -21.62
C PHE A 54 2.96 -15.68 -22.38
N ARG A 55 4.16 -15.66 -21.79
CA ARG A 55 5.32 -14.96 -22.37
C ARG A 55 6.15 -15.85 -23.27
N HIS A 56 6.25 -17.12 -22.95
CA HIS A 56 7.02 -18.12 -23.67
C HIS A 56 6.13 -19.32 -23.96
N GLN A 57 6.34 -19.97 -25.12
CA GLN A 57 5.70 -21.26 -25.35
C GLN A 57 6.18 -22.24 -24.29
N GLY A 58 5.24 -22.89 -23.59
CA GLY A 58 5.58 -23.87 -22.58
C GLY A 58 4.81 -23.71 -21.27
N VAL A 59 5.38 -24.24 -20.23
CA VAL A 59 4.80 -24.33 -18.88
C VAL A 59 5.66 -23.51 -17.92
N ARG A 60 5.01 -22.72 -17.08
CA ARG A 60 5.60 -22.13 -15.88
C ARG A 60 5.44 -23.13 -14.76
N LEU A 61 6.52 -23.49 -14.11
CA LEU A 61 6.48 -24.48 -13.04
C LEU A 61 5.89 -23.91 -11.75
N ALA A 62 5.37 -24.81 -10.91
CA ALA A 62 4.94 -24.47 -9.57
C ALA A 62 6.07 -23.78 -8.78
N GLY A 63 5.77 -22.64 -8.17
CA GLY A 63 6.74 -21.82 -7.43
C GLY A 63 7.46 -20.77 -8.25
N ASP A 64 7.52 -20.90 -9.56
CA ASP A 64 8.13 -19.86 -10.41
C ASP A 64 7.36 -18.54 -10.29
N PRO A 65 8.07 -17.40 -10.22
CA PRO A 65 7.42 -16.10 -10.09
C PRO A 65 6.62 -15.76 -11.34
N ILE A 66 5.35 -15.39 -11.17
CA ILE A 66 4.52 -14.76 -12.21
C ILE A 66 4.87 -13.27 -12.28
N HIS A 67 4.94 -12.64 -11.09
CA HIS A 67 5.42 -11.28 -10.91
C HIS A 67 6.49 -11.29 -9.82
N HIS A 68 7.57 -10.57 -10.11
CA HIS A 68 8.56 -10.17 -9.12
C HIS A 68 8.94 -8.73 -9.46
N MET A 69 8.46 -7.82 -8.62
CA MET A 69 8.50 -6.39 -8.88
C MET A 69 9.04 -5.64 -7.68
N TRP A 70 9.77 -4.59 -7.97
CA TRP A 70 10.36 -3.68 -7.02
C TRP A 70 9.90 -2.27 -7.29
N LEU A 71 9.67 -1.51 -6.24
CA LEU A 71 9.32 -0.11 -6.31
C LEU A 71 10.08 0.63 -5.21
N ARG A 72 10.78 1.72 -5.56
CA ARG A 72 11.37 2.66 -4.61
C ARG A 72 10.76 4.02 -4.84
N VAL A 73 10.37 4.68 -3.74
CA VAL A 73 9.85 6.04 -3.74
C VAL A 73 10.62 6.84 -2.70
N THR A 74 11.31 7.89 -3.15
CA THR A 74 12.01 8.83 -2.27
C THR A 74 11.08 9.95 -1.87
N ILE A 75 10.94 10.20 -0.57
CA ILE A 75 10.04 11.19 0.00
C ILE A 75 10.75 12.11 0.99
N ASP A 76 10.17 13.27 1.24
CA ASP A 76 10.58 14.18 2.31
C ASP A 76 9.71 14.01 3.58
N ARG A 77 10.00 14.86 4.60
CA ARG A 77 9.24 14.89 5.87
C ARG A 77 7.76 15.26 5.70
N GLN A 78 7.40 15.91 4.62
CA GLN A 78 6.04 16.27 4.26
C GLN A 78 5.33 15.16 3.48
N LEU A 79 6.02 14.01 3.24
CA LEU A 79 5.53 12.90 2.44
C LEU A 79 5.35 13.25 0.95
N VAL A 80 6.07 14.24 0.45
CA VAL A 80 6.10 14.61 -0.97
C VAL A 80 7.11 13.72 -1.69
N VAL A 81 6.74 13.22 -2.86
CA VAL A 81 7.58 12.36 -3.70
C VAL A 81 8.62 13.19 -4.46
N HIS A 82 9.90 12.89 -4.27
CA HIS A 82 11.04 13.51 -4.96
C HIS A 82 11.54 12.65 -6.12
N ALA A 83 11.52 11.34 -5.96
CA ALA A 83 11.94 10.39 -7.00
C ALA A 83 11.13 9.10 -6.89
N ILE A 84 11.03 8.39 -8.01
CA ILE A 84 10.35 7.10 -8.08
C ILE A 84 10.95 6.24 -9.18
N GLU A 85 11.18 4.97 -8.85
CA GLU A 85 11.67 3.98 -9.81
C GLU A 85 11.06 2.60 -9.55
N ALA A 86 11.03 1.77 -10.57
CA ALA A 86 10.59 0.39 -10.46
C ALA A 86 11.40 -0.56 -11.34
N ALA A 87 11.58 -1.79 -10.85
CA ALA A 87 12.12 -2.91 -11.60
C ALA A 87 11.11 -4.05 -11.67
N MET A 88 11.22 -4.90 -12.69
CA MET A 88 10.35 -6.04 -12.92
C MET A 88 11.20 -7.22 -13.36
N ASP A 89 11.62 -8.06 -12.43
CA ASP A 89 12.46 -9.25 -12.70
C ASP A 89 11.63 -10.38 -13.32
N ALA A 90 10.36 -10.50 -12.88
CA ALA A 90 9.40 -11.39 -13.52
C ALA A 90 8.08 -10.67 -13.79
N HIS A 91 7.54 -10.90 -14.97
CA HIS A 91 6.25 -10.37 -15.42
C HIS A 91 5.63 -11.29 -16.50
N PRO A 92 4.29 -11.40 -16.58
CA PRO A 92 3.63 -12.39 -17.45
C PRO A 92 3.61 -11.99 -18.94
N LEU A 93 3.63 -10.69 -19.26
CA LEU A 93 3.51 -10.19 -20.63
C LEU A 93 4.72 -9.32 -20.98
N GLN A 94 5.13 -9.33 -22.25
CA GLN A 94 6.26 -8.53 -22.76
C GLN A 94 6.06 -7.02 -22.52
N ASP A 95 4.82 -6.54 -22.59
CA ASP A 95 4.49 -5.12 -22.48
C ASP A 95 4.47 -4.59 -21.04
N CYS A 96 4.50 -5.47 -20.03
CA CYS A 96 4.43 -5.02 -18.62
C CYS A 96 5.46 -3.94 -18.25
N PRO A 97 6.73 -3.99 -18.70
CA PRO A 97 7.71 -2.95 -18.39
C PRO A 97 7.38 -1.57 -18.95
N GLN A 98 6.51 -1.47 -19.96
CA GLN A 98 6.06 -0.20 -20.55
C GLN A 98 5.20 0.62 -19.57
N ALA A 99 4.71 0.00 -18.47
CA ALA A 99 3.99 0.68 -17.41
C ALA A 99 4.87 1.59 -16.53
N ARG A 100 6.21 1.42 -16.54
CA ARG A 100 7.12 2.13 -15.64
C ARG A 100 7.20 3.64 -15.87
N PRO A 101 7.20 4.18 -17.11
CA PRO A 101 7.28 5.63 -17.33
C PRO A 101 6.15 6.41 -16.67
N ALA A 102 4.95 5.85 -16.53
CA ALA A 102 3.83 6.50 -15.88
C ALA A 102 4.09 6.85 -14.40
N LEU A 103 5.03 6.15 -13.75
CA LEU A 103 5.45 6.45 -12.37
C LEU A 103 5.98 7.87 -12.21
N GLN A 104 6.63 8.43 -13.24
CA GLN A 104 7.21 9.77 -13.16
C GLN A 104 6.16 10.86 -12.91
N GLY A 105 4.91 10.63 -13.30
CA GLY A 105 3.79 11.51 -12.97
C GLY A 105 3.49 11.61 -11.47
N MET A 106 4.03 10.70 -10.66
CA MET A 106 3.86 10.71 -9.20
C MET A 106 4.86 11.64 -8.49
N VAL A 107 5.92 12.13 -9.16
CA VAL A 107 6.85 13.10 -8.58
C VAL A 107 6.09 14.40 -8.27
N GLY A 108 6.26 14.92 -7.06
CA GLY A 108 5.53 16.07 -6.54
C GLY A 108 4.19 15.72 -5.86
N ALA A 109 3.68 14.50 -6.03
CA ALA A 109 2.49 14.06 -5.30
C ALA A 109 2.79 13.87 -3.80
N CYS A 110 1.77 14.08 -2.95
CA CYS A 110 1.91 13.95 -1.50
C CYS A 110 1.14 12.73 -0.98
N MET A 111 1.85 11.81 -0.30
CA MET A 111 1.22 10.60 0.25
C MET A 111 0.23 10.91 1.39
N ALA A 112 0.37 12.06 2.06
CA ALA A 112 -0.53 12.46 3.15
C ALA A 112 -1.85 13.07 2.67
N ARG A 113 -1.94 13.49 1.40
CA ARG A 113 -3.14 14.13 0.83
C ARG A 113 -3.21 13.94 -0.67
N GLY A 114 -4.42 13.68 -1.18
CA GLY A 114 -4.64 13.52 -2.62
C GLY A 114 -3.94 12.31 -3.26
N TRP A 115 -3.32 11.42 -2.47
CA TRP A 115 -2.52 10.31 -2.97
C TRP A 115 -3.28 9.38 -3.92
N ARG A 116 -4.49 8.96 -3.51
CA ARG A 116 -5.34 8.10 -4.34
C ARG A 116 -5.74 8.77 -5.64
N GLN A 117 -6.01 10.07 -5.60
CA GLN A 117 -6.35 10.86 -6.78
C GLN A 117 -5.17 10.98 -7.73
N ALA A 118 -3.97 11.27 -7.23
CA ALA A 118 -2.75 11.31 -8.04
C ALA A 118 -2.49 9.96 -8.72
N ILE A 119 -2.61 8.84 -8.00
CA ILE A 119 -2.48 7.50 -8.59
C ILE A 119 -3.53 7.28 -9.69
N ALA A 120 -4.79 7.63 -9.44
CA ALA A 120 -5.85 7.47 -10.44
C ALA A 120 -5.58 8.31 -11.70
N GLN A 121 -5.07 9.53 -11.53
CA GLN A 121 -4.77 10.45 -12.61
C GLN A 121 -3.58 9.99 -13.47
N HIS A 122 -2.47 9.62 -12.84
CA HIS A 122 -1.22 9.34 -13.55
C HIS A 122 -1.03 7.88 -13.93
N MET A 123 -1.65 6.97 -13.19
CA MET A 123 -1.46 5.53 -13.34
C MET A 123 -2.78 4.77 -13.57
N GLY A 124 -3.86 5.48 -13.90
CA GLY A 124 -5.17 4.88 -14.13
C GLY A 124 -5.27 4.06 -15.41
N GLY A 125 -6.19 3.08 -15.44
CA GLY A 125 -6.50 2.29 -16.63
C GLY A 125 -5.29 1.56 -17.21
N VAL A 126 -5.12 1.66 -18.53
CA VAL A 126 -4.04 1.03 -19.30
C VAL A 126 -2.73 1.82 -19.30
N ALA A 127 -2.71 3.00 -18.69
CA ALA A 127 -1.49 3.82 -18.62
C ALA A 127 -0.41 3.19 -17.74
N SER A 128 -0.78 2.27 -16.83
CA SER A 128 0.15 1.65 -15.92
C SER A 128 -0.26 0.22 -15.53
N CYS A 129 0.56 -0.39 -14.66
CA CYS A 129 0.37 -1.74 -14.14
C CYS A 129 -0.49 -1.71 -12.86
N THR A 130 -1.46 -2.62 -12.77
CA THR A 130 -2.29 -2.80 -11.56
C THR A 130 -1.44 -3.09 -10.32
N HIS A 131 -0.39 -3.90 -10.45
CA HIS A 131 0.47 -4.27 -9.32
C HIS A 131 1.29 -3.07 -8.81
N LEU A 132 1.82 -2.23 -9.69
CA LEU A 132 2.50 -0.99 -9.28
C LEU A 132 1.54 -0.02 -8.58
N ARG A 133 0.29 0.09 -9.05
CA ARG A 133 -0.74 0.89 -8.37
C ARG A 133 -1.05 0.36 -6.98
N GLU A 134 -1.22 -0.95 -6.83
CA GLU A 134 -1.49 -1.58 -5.53
C GLU A 134 -0.33 -1.36 -4.55
N LEU A 135 0.93 -1.48 -5.02
CA LEU A 135 2.09 -1.16 -4.21
C LEU A 135 2.08 0.29 -3.74
N LEU A 136 1.79 1.24 -4.63
CA LEU A 136 1.69 2.66 -4.27
C LEU A 136 0.56 2.95 -3.28
N PHE A 137 -0.62 2.35 -3.45
CA PHE A 137 -1.74 2.57 -2.53
C PHE A 137 -1.38 2.22 -1.09
N ASN A 138 -0.75 1.07 -0.87
CA ASN A 138 -0.43 0.58 0.46
C ASN A 138 0.86 1.23 1.02
N MET A 139 1.77 1.68 0.15
CA MET A 139 3.04 2.32 0.55
C MET A 139 2.81 3.58 1.39
N ALA A 140 1.75 4.35 1.15
CA ALA A 140 1.48 5.57 1.91
C ALA A 140 1.33 5.30 3.41
N THR A 141 0.70 4.20 3.81
CA THR A 141 0.58 3.81 5.22
C THR A 141 1.93 3.42 5.80
N ALA A 142 2.74 2.67 5.05
CA ALA A 142 4.09 2.30 5.48
C ALA A 142 4.99 3.55 5.61
N ALA A 143 4.92 4.48 4.64
CA ALA A 143 5.66 5.73 4.68
C ALA A 143 5.29 6.56 5.90
N PHE A 144 4.00 6.67 6.20
CA PHE A 144 3.53 7.38 7.37
C PHE A 144 4.11 6.79 8.67
N GLN A 145 4.19 5.48 8.78
CA GLN A 145 4.75 4.79 9.95
C GLN A 145 6.29 4.84 10.03
N THR A 146 6.96 5.09 8.91
CA THR A 146 8.43 5.17 8.85
C THR A 146 8.94 6.50 9.38
N LEU A 147 8.21 7.60 9.19
CA LEU A 147 8.68 8.93 9.58
C LEU A 147 8.51 9.17 11.10
N PRO A 148 9.58 9.56 11.81
CA PRO A 148 9.51 9.79 13.27
C PRO A 148 8.47 10.84 13.69
N ALA A 149 8.25 11.86 12.85
CA ALA A 149 7.29 12.94 13.12
C ALA A 149 5.82 12.54 12.93
N ALA A 150 5.54 11.32 12.46
CA ALA A 150 4.17 10.85 12.27
C ALA A 150 3.39 10.72 13.60
N PHE A 151 4.11 10.44 14.70
CA PHE A 151 3.54 10.16 16.02
C PHE A 151 3.79 11.22 17.08
N GLY A 152 4.51 12.29 16.78
CA GLY A 152 4.76 13.36 17.76
C GLY A 152 5.67 14.46 17.23
N GLY A 153 5.50 15.69 17.71
CA GLY A 153 6.39 16.81 17.41
C GLY A 153 5.78 17.95 16.57
N GLY A 154 4.46 17.95 16.42
CA GLY A 154 3.73 19.10 15.87
C GLY A 154 3.40 20.14 16.94
N ASP A 155 2.72 21.19 16.52
CA ASP A 155 2.09 22.18 17.39
C ASP A 155 1.21 21.48 18.42
N PRO A 156 1.37 21.76 19.75
CA PRO A 156 0.60 21.12 20.80
C PRO A 156 -0.92 21.34 20.68
N ASP A 157 -1.34 22.35 19.94
CA ASP A 157 -2.75 22.69 19.72
C ASP A 157 -3.33 22.06 18.43
N THR A 158 -2.49 21.46 17.58
CA THR A 158 -2.90 20.83 16.34
C THR A 158 -2.92 19.30 16.47
N PRO A 159 -4.07 18.63 16.25
CA PRO A 159 -4.14 17.19 16.33
C PRO A 159 -3.16 16.51 15.33
N PRO A 160 -2.37 15.52 15.80
CA PRO A 160 -1.59 14.69 14.89
C PRO A 160 -2.43 14.08 13.77
N ARG A 161 -1.87 13.99 12.58
CA ARG A 161 -2.62 13.58 11.36
C ARG A 161 -3.26 12.20 11.43
N HIS A 162 -2.77 11.32 12.28
CA HIS A 162 -3.30 9.97 12.43
C HIS A 162 -4.57 9.91 13.31
N LEU A 163 -4.86 10.95 14.09
CA LEU A 163 -6.09 11.00 14.87
C LEU A 163 -7.30 11.08 13.92
N GLY A 164 -8.33 10.32 14.25
CA GLY A 164 -9.54 10.19 13.42
C GLY A 164 -9.38 9.35 12.16
N GLN A 165 -8.23 8.70 11.91
CA GLN A 165 -8.00 7.94 10.67
C GLN A 165 -8.34 6.45 10.77
N CYS A 166 -8.48 5.92 11.96
CA CYS A 166 -8.89 4.53 12.19
C CYS A 166 -9.52 4.38 13.57
N THR A 167 -10.17 3.24 13.82
CA THR A 167 -10.84 2.95 15.10
C THR A 167 -9.91 3.09 16.32
N GLY A 168 -8.62 2.72 16.19
CA GLY A 168 -7.65 2.85 17.30
C GLY A 168 -7.32 4.30 17.66
N TRP A 169 -7.48 5.22 16.70
CA TRP A 169 -7.24 6.65 16.87
C TRP A 169 -8.52 7.48 16.73
N ASP A 170 -9.67 6.88 17.05
CA ASP A 170 -10.93 7.60 17.15
C ASP A 170 -10.84 8.66 18.26
N PHE A 171 -11.29 9.88 17.98
CA PHE A 171 -11.28 10.99 18.95
C PHE A 171 -12.06 10.67 20.24
N GLU A 172 -13.06 9.80 20.17
CA GLU A 172 -13.83 9.29 21.31
C GLU A 172 -13.24 7.98 21.88
N GLY A 173 -12.15 7.49 21.29
CA GLY A 173 -11.55 6.21 21.63
C GLY A 173 -10.55 6.26 22.78
N ASN A 174 -10.29 5.11 23.38
CA ASN A 174 -9.32 4.98 24.48
C ASN A 174 -7.90 5.36 24.07
N GLY A 175 -7.48 5.10 22.82
CA GLY A 175 -6.15 5.47 22.33
C GLY A 175 -5.92 6.97 22.39
N VAL A 176 -6.87 7.78 21.93
CA VAL A 176 -6.75 9.24 22.00
C VAL A 176 -6.85 9.73 23.45
N LYS A 177 -7.74 9.15 24.23
CA LYS A 177 -7.88 9.49 25.66
C LYS A 177 -6.60 9.25 26.45
N GLU A 178 -5.87 8.19 26.16
CA GLU A 178 -4.65 7.79 26.86
C GLU A 178 -3.41 8.56 26.39
N TYR A 179 -3.21 8.65 25.08
CA TYR A 179 -1.97 9.17 24.50
C TYR A 179 -2.04 10.64 24.06
N PHE A 180 -3.26 11.16 23.81
CA PHE A 180 -3.50 12.52 23.35
C PHE A 180 -4.72 13.14 24.04
N PRO A 181 -4.76 13.17 25.41
CA PRO A 181 -5.95 13.56 26.16
C PRO A 181 -6.46 14.98 25.84
N GLN A 182 -5.55 15.88 25.39
CA GLN A 182 -5.91 17.23 24.98
C GLN A 182 -6.80 17.26 23.72
N PHE A 183 -6.82 16.20 22.92
CA PHE A 183 -7.65 16.09 21.72
C PHE A 183 -8.86 15.15 21.90
N TYR A 184 -8.98 14.49 23.05
CA TYR A 184 -10.11 13.62 23.33
C TYR A 184 -11.43 14.39 23.30
N GLY A 185 -12.42 13.87 22.58
CA GLY A 185 -13.71 14.52 22.40
C GLY A 185 -13.71 15.75 21.49
N ARG A 186 -12.57 16.08 20.85
CA ARG A 186 -12.45 17.22 19.94
C ARG A 186 -12.54 16.86 18.46
N GLY A 187 -12.95 15.64 18.13
CA GLY A 187 -13.19 15.24 16.76
C GLY A 187 -14.32 16.11 16.18
N GLU A 188 -13.99 17.00 15.23
CA GLU A 188 -15.02 17.44 14.30
C GLU A 188 -15.53 16.17 13.62
N ALA A 189 -16.84 15.92 13.76
CA ALA A 189 -17.48 14.86 13.02
C ALA A 189 -17.20 15.12 11.54
N ASN A 190 -16.20 14.42 10.99
CA ASN A 190 -15.99 14.35 9.56
C ASN A 190 -17.11 13.45 9.00
N THR A 191 -18.34 13.94 9.14
CA THR A 191 -19.52 13.45 8.47
C THR A 191 -19.42 13.82 7.01
N GLN A 192 -18.48 13.17 6.29
CA GLN A 192 -18.79 12.93 4.90
C GLN A 192 -19.99 11.99 4.91
N PRO A 193 -21.16 12.44 4.40
CA PRO A 193 -22.31 11.56 4.28
C PRO A 193 -21.87 10.41 3.37
N SER A 194 -21.85 9.20 3.93
CA SER A 194 -21.85 7.99 3.13
C SER A 194 -23.01 8.14 2.14
N THR A 195 -22.68 8.35 0.87
CA THR A 195 -23.68 8.35 -0.20
C THR A 195 -24.51 7.08 -0.05
N PRO A 196 -25.81 7.17 0.17
CA PRO A 196 -26.64 5.98 0.28
C PRO A 196 -26.54 5.23 -1.03
N HIS A 197 -26.13 3.99 -0.95
CA HIS A 197 -26.19 3.04 -2.06
C HIS A 197 -27.65 2.98 -2.53
N ASN A 198 -27.95 3.61 -3.66
CA ASN A 198 -29.28 3.58 -4.27
C ASN A 198 -29.49 2.22 -4.95
N PRO A 199 -30.35 1.32 -4.42
CA PRO A 199 -30.54 -0.02 -4.98
C PRO A 199 -31.58 -0.09 -6.10
N THR A 200 -31.84 1.01 -6.82
CA THR A 200 -32.82 1.00 -7.92
C THR A 200 -32.19 1.49 -9.22
N GLY A 201 -31.53 0.58 -9.91
CA GLY A 201 -31.14 0.70 -11.31
C GLY A 201 -31.67 -0.50 -12.09
N LYS A 202 -32.93 -0.42 -12.56
CA LYS A 202 -33.54 -1.38 -13.48
C LYS A 202 -32.66 -1.55 -14.72
N LYS A 203 -32.44 -2.82 -15.07
CA LYS A 203 -31.92 -3.27 -16.36
C LYS A 203 -32.78 -2.72 -17.50
N SER A 204 -32.13 -2.20 -18.52
CA SER A 204 -32.65 -2.15 -19.89
C SER A 204 -31.49 -2.25 -20.86
N PHE A 205 -31.44 -3.41 -21.53
CA PHE A 205 -30.74 -3.81 -22.76
C PHE A 205 -29.27 -3.46 -22.93
#